data_28df76cc719789c9a857224ecb32a835
#
_entry.id   28df76cc719789c9a857224ecb32a835
#
_cell.length_a   1.000
_cell.length_b   1.000
_cell.length_c   1.000
_cell.angle_alpha   90.00
_cell.angle_beta   90.00
_cell.angle_gamma   90.00
#
_symmetry.space_group_name_H-M   'P 1'
#
loop_
_entity.id
_entity.type
_entity.pdbx_description
1 polymer ?
#
loop_
_entity_poly.entity_id
_entity_poly.type
_entity_poly.pdbx_seq_one_letter_code
_entity_poly.pdbx_strand_id
1 'polypeptide(L)'
;MPTHTPEIISETTYQEIATSGKLGPTKHGYPAVIFHANDTVTKLWAKKTGWLSSSRWRPYSTRFIKNAELLKQEGIHTPEIISHMRIARNHVHLVQYHSLPGKSIRELLVHHPEQVDIPSLAQYFYDLHEKGIIFRAIHFGNVIQISTGKYGLIDFTDVSFLKYPVPLTRRAANIATPLRYREDVKCLKESNLPDFLEAYLEILRKNIGDFDENAFTRTIKERIKKRS
;
A
#
# COMPACT_ATOMS: atom_id res chain seq x y z
N MET A 1 -21.14 1.10 -8.07
CA MET A 1 -19.67 0.81 -8.15
C MET A 1 -19.09 1.71 -9.20
N PRO A 2 -17.95 2.37 -8.96
CA PRO A 2 -17.30 3.18 -10.00
C PRO A 2 -16.96 2.26 -11.18
N THR A 3 -17.27 2.73 -12.37
CA THR A 3 -16.99 1.97 -13.59
C THR A 3 -15.49 1.86 -13.83
N HIS A 4 -15.00 0.70 -14.27
CA HIS A 4 -13.58 0.53 -14.66
C HIS A 4 -13.20 1.44 -15.84
N THR A 5 -14.19 1.94 -16.58
CA THR A 5 -14.01 2.91 -17.66
C THR A 5 -13.94 4.33 -17.08
N PRO A 6 -12.86 5.08 -17.32
CA PRO A 6 -12.75 6.44 -16.80
C PRO A 6 -13.70 7.39 -17.52
N GLU A 7 -14.32 8.29 -16.76
CA GLU A 7 -14.96 9.48 -17.29
C GLU A 7 -13.91 10.38 -17.95
N ILE A 8 -14.22 10.90 -19.12
CA ILE A 8 -13.33 11.83 -19.82
C ILE A 8 -13.64 13.24 -19.37
N ILE A 9 -12.67 13.90 -18.74
CA ILE A 9 -12.80 15.28 -18.25
C ILE A 9 -11.99 16.26 -19.10
N SER A 10 -12.42 17.52 -19.09
CA SER A 10 -11.70 18.63 -19.72
C SER A 10 -10.48 19.05 -18.88
N GLU A 11 -9.56 19.80 -19.49
CA GLU A 11 -8.46 20.44 -18.76
C GLU A 11 -9.00 21.46 -17.74
N THR A 12 -10.07 22.18 -18.05
CA THR A 12 -10.74 23.12 -17.13
C THR A 12 -11.23 22.41 -15.88
N THR A 13 -11.94 21.29 -16.03
CA THR A 13 -12.42 20.45 -14.91
C THR A 13 -11.26 19.93 -14.06
N TYR A 14 -10.16 19.52 -14.70
CA TYR A 14 -8.96 19.14 -13.98
C TYR A 14 -8.39 20.31 -13.15
N GLN A 15 -8.32 21.52 -13.71
CA GLN A 15 -7.83 22.69 -12.97
C GLN A 15 -8.72 23.04 -11.77
N GLU A 16 -10.02 22.89 -11.88
CA GLU A 16 -10.96 23.04 -10.76
C GLU A 16 -10.64 22.03 -9.64
N ILE A 17 -10.43 20.75 -10.00
CA ILE A 17 -10.02 19.70 -9.05
C ILE A 17 -8.67 20.05 -8.42
N ALA A 18 -7.70 20.51 -9.20
CA ALA A 18 -6.36 20.83 -8.71
C ALA A 18 -6.33 22.02 -7.76
N THR A 19 -7.17 23.02 -8.00
CA THR A 19 -7.24 24.22 -7.14
C THR A 19 -8.08 24.03 -5.88
N SER A 20 -8.93 22.99 -5.83
CA SER A 20 -9.79 22.70 -4.66
C SER A 20 -9.08 22.01 -3.50
N GLY A 21 -7.78 21.71 -3.62
CA GLY A 21 -7.05 20.99 -2.57
C GLY A 21 -5.56 21.34 -2.49
N LYS A 22 -4.89 20.75 -1.48
CA LYS A 22 -3.44 20.86 -1.29
C LYS A 22 -2.72 19.88 -2.19
N LEU A 23 -1.84 20.38 -3.04
CA LEU A 23 -1.06 19.56 -3.97
C LEU A 23 0.08 18.82 -3.25
N GLY A 24 0.23 17.54 -3.54
CA GLY A 24 1.37 16.73 -3.15
C GLY A 24 2.55 16.85 -4.15
N PRO A 25 3.57 15.99 -4.03
CA PRO A 25 4.75 16.02 -4.90
C PRO A 25 4.40 15.91 -6.38
N THR A 26 5.07 16.70 -7.21
CA THR A 26 4.85 16.72 -8.66
C THR A 26 5.64 15.61 -9.37
N LYS A 27 4.99 14.89 -10.27
CA LYS A 27 5.58 13.91 -11.18
C LYS A 27 5.10 14.15 -12.61
N HIS A 28 6.02 14.29 -13.56
CA HIS A 28 5.70 14.53 -14.98
C HIS A 28 4.76 15.72 -15.24
N GLY A 29 4.93 16.79 -14.47
CA GLY A 29 4.13 18.01 -14.62
C GLY A 29 2.78 18.02 -13.90
N TYR A 30 2.42 16.92 -13.21
CA TYR A 30 1.17 16.79 -12.44
C TYR A 30 1.46 16.44 -10.98
N PRO A 31 0.64 16.88 -10.02
CA PRO A 31 0.74 16.39 -8.65
C PRO A 31 0.46 14.87 -8.62
N ALA A 32 1.23 14.12 -7.86
CA ALA A 32 0.96 12.70 -7.69
C ALA A 32 -0.32 12.46 -6.88
N VAL A 33 -0.70 13.43 -6.04
CA VAL A 33 -1.87 13.38 -5.16
C VAL A 33 -2.33 14.80 -4.86
N ILE A 34 -3.66 14.97 -4.67
CA ILE A 34 -4.30 16.21 -4.21
C ILE A 34 -5.13 15.83 -2.99
N PHE A 35 -4.93 16.55 -1.88
CA PHE A 35 -5.66 16.36 -0.63
C PHE A 35 -6.75 17.42 -0.52
N HIS A 36 -8.02 17.02 -0.42
CA HIS A 36 -9.16 17.91 -0.30
C HIS A 36 -9.65 18.02 1.16
N ALA A 37 -10.44 19.05 1.45
CA ALA A 37 -10.83 19.40 2.82
C ALA A 37 -11.75 18.39 3.53
N ASN A 38 -12.40 17.48 2.80
CA ASN A 38 -13.40 16.52 3.32
C ASN A 38 -12.88 15.08 3.33
N ASP A 39 -11.61 14.88 3.70
CA ASP A 39 -10.94 13.57 3.68
C ASP A 39 -10.97 12.86 2.31
N THR A 40 -11.24 13.62 1.26
CA THR A 40 -11.20 13.13 -0.11
C THR A 40 -9.80 13.34 -0.68
N VAL A 41 -9.32 12.34 -1.38
CA VAL A 41 -8.00 12.36 -2.03
C VAL A 41 -8.18 12.07 -3.51
N THR A 42 -7.53 12.87 -4.36
CA THR A 42 -7.40 12.58 -5.79
C THR A 42 -5.98 12.14 -6.10
N LYS A 43 -5.80 10.88 -6.52
CA LYS A 43 -4.52 10.32 -6.93
C LYS A 43 -4.39 10.35 -8.44
N LEU A 44 -3.22 10.80 -8.94
CA LEU A 44 -2.96 10.95 -10.36
C LEU A 44 -1.85 10.02 -10.84
N TRP A 45 -2.02 9.53 -12.05
CA TRP A 45 -1.01 8.78 -12.78
C TRP A 45 -0.73 9.49 -14.11
N ALA A 46 0.27 10.36 -14.08
CA ALA A 46 0.82 11.03 -15.26
C ALA A 46 2.06 10.27 -15.69
N LYS A 47 1.99 9.44 -16.72
CA LYS A 47 3.14 8.72 -17.23
C LYS A 47 3.32 9.02 -18.71
N LYS A 48 4.54 9.43 -19.10
CA LYS A 48 4.93 9.38 -20.50
C LYS A 48 5.02 7.90 -20.90
N THR A 49 4.01 7.39 -21.57
CA THR A 49 3.98 6.01 -22.04
C THR A 49 4.71 5.92 -23.37
N GLY A 50 5.84 5.21 -23.41
CA GLY A 50 6.38 4.73 -24.68
C GLY A 50 5.38 3.79 -25.38
N TRP A 51 5.42 3.73 -26.69
CA TRP A 51 4.46 2.97 -27.52
C TRP A 51 4.29 1.49 -27.10
N LEU A 52 5.35 0.86 -26.56
CA LEU A 52 5.38 -0.55 -26.14
C LEU A 52 5.16 -0.76 -24.62
N SER A 53 4.71 0.25 -23.87
CA SER A 53 4.54 0.12 -22.41
C SER A 53 3.28 -0.68 -22.07
N SER A 54 3.42 -1.74 -21.26
CA SER A 54 2.30 -2.54 -20.70
C SER A 54 1.27 -1.71 -19.93
N SER A 55 1.66 -0.52 -19.42
CA SER A 55 0.77 0.43 -18.76
C SER A 55 -0.26 1.08 -19.72
N ARG A 56 -0.09 0.94 -21.04
CA ARG A 56 -1.08 1.39 -22.02
C ARG A 56 -2.28 0.44 -22.09
N TRP A 57 -2.04 -0.86 -21.90
CA TRP A 57 -3.08 -1.91 -21.95
C TRP A 57 -3.79 -2.10 -20.60
N ARG A 58 -3.09 -1.80 -19.49
CA ARG A 58 -3.64 -1.85 -18.13
C ARG A 58 -3.17 -0.64 -17.33
N PRO A 59 -3.88 0.50 -17.41
CA PRO A 59 -3.55 1.70 -16.65
C PRO A 59 -3.42 1.42 -15.15
N TYR A 60 -2.51 2.12 -14.48
CA TYR A 60 -2.32 1.98 -13.03
C TYR A 60 -3.59 2.33 -12.25
N SER A 61 -4.37 3.31 -12.72
CA SER A 61 -5.66 3.68 -12.13
C SER A 61 -6.66 2.51 -12.15
N THR A 62 -6.79 1.80 -13.28
CA THR A 62 -7.65 0.62 -13.40
C THR A 62 -7.19 -0.51 -12.49
N ARG A 63 -5.86 -0.71 -12.36
CA ARG A 63 -5.29 -1.69 -11.41
C ARG A 63 -5.58 -1.30 -9.98
N PHE A 64 -5.47 -0.01 -9.64
CA PHE A 64 -5.78 0.50 -8.32
C PHE A 64 -7.23 0.20 -7.93
N ILE A 65 -8.20 0.53 -8.81
CA ILE A 65 -9.62 0.27 -8.59
C ILE A 65 -9.90 -1.22 -8.44
N LYS A 66 -9.42 -2.04 -9.39
CA LYS A 66 -9.59 -3.49 -9.33
C LYS A 66 -9.01 -4.10 -8.05
N ASN A 67 -7.83 -3.65 -7.63
CA ASN A 67 -7.20 -4.15 -6.41
C ASN A 67 -7.98 -3.71 -5.16
N ALA A 68 -8.58 -2.50 -5.14
CA ALA A 68 -9.46 -2.07 -4.06
C ALA A 68 -10.65 -3.02 -3.91
N GLU A 69 -11.30 -3.38 -5.02
CA GLU A 69 -12.44 -4.30 -5.02
C GLU A 69 -12.04 -5.70 -4.52
N LEU A 70 -10.93 -6.24 -5.02
CA LEU A 70 -10.44 -7.55 -4.60
C LEU A 70 -10.04 -7.56 -3.12
N LEU A 71 -9.33 -6.54 -2.64
CA LEU A 71 -8.97 -6.41 -1.23
C LEU A 71 -10.23 -6.32 -0.35
N LYS A 72 -11.23 -5.55 -0.77
CA LYS A 72 -12.51 -5.45 -0.06
C LYS A 72 -13.25 -6.79 -0.01
N GLN A 73 -13.23 -7.59 -1.08
CA GLN A 73 -13.81 -8.95 -1.10
C GLN A 73 -13.11 -9.89 -0.11
N GLU A 74 -11.80 -9.71 0.09
CA GLU A 74 -11.01 -10.43 1.09
C GLU A 74 -11.16 -9.86 2.52
N GLY A 75 -12.01 -8.85 2.73
CA GLY A 75 -12.23 -8.22 4.03
C GLY A 75 -11.12 -7.26 4.46
N ILE A 76 -10.27 -6.83 3.54
CA ILE A 76 -9.19 -5.86 3.81
C ILE A 76 -9.73 -4.45 3.61
N HIS A 77 -9.55 -3.59 4.62
CA HIS A 77 -9.95 -2.20 4.54
C HIS A 77 -9.10 -1.43 3.54
N THR A 78 -9.77 -0.74 2.62
CA THR A 78 -9.16 0.13 1.60
C THR A 78 -9.95 1.42 1.48
N PRO A 79 -9.37 2.49 0.95
CA PRO A 79 -10.08 3.71 0.57
C PRO A 79 -11.32 3.40 -0.28
N GLU A 80 -12.39 4.13 -0.04
CA GLU A 80 -13.62 4.01 -0.82
C GLU A 80 -13.51 4.85 -2.10
N ILE A 81 -13.57 4.18 -3.25
CA ILE A 81 -13.44 4.83 -4.56
C ILE A 81 -14.72 5.61 -4.89
N ILE A 82 -14.59 6.90 -5.17
CA ILE A 82 -15.68 7.81 -5.56
C ILE A 82 -15.79 7.87 -7.08
N SER A 83 -14.68 8.16 -7.77
CA SER A 83 -14.69 8.36 -9.22
C SER A 83 -13.39 7.92 -9.89
N HIS A 84 -13.49 7.61 -11.17
CA HIS A 84 -12.37 7.34 -12.06
C HIS A 84 -12.45 8.24 -13.27
N MET A 85 -11.45 9.06 -13.48
CA MET A 85 -11.43 10.09 -14.53
C MET A 85 -10.15 10.00 -15.38
N ARG A 86 -10.20 10.58 -16.57
CA ARG A 86 -9.06 10.73 -17.48
C ARG A 86 -9.12 12.08 -18.19
N ILE A 87 -8.02 12.82 -18.18
CA ILE A 87 -7.92 14.06 -18.94
C ILE A 87 -7.85 13.73 -20.45
N ALA A 88 -8.72 14.37 -21.24
CA ALA A 88 -8.94 14.02 -22.65
C ALA A 88 -7.66 13.99 -23.50
N ARG A 89 -6.76 14.97 -23.35
CA ARG A 89 -5.60 15.18 -24.22
C ARG A 89 -4.30 14.55 -23.72
N ASN A 90 -4.15 14.28 -22.41
CA ASN A 90 -2.85 14.03 -21.81
C ASN A 90 -2.66 12.61 -21.26
N HIS A 91 -3.63 11.71 -21.45
CA HIS A 91 -3.61 10.33 -20.90
C HIS A 91 -3.30 10.27 -19.40
N VAL A 92 -3.60 11.34 -18.66
CA VAL A 92 -3.48 11.39 -17.22
C VAL A 92 -4.76 10.82 -16.62
N HIS A 93 -4.61 9.80 -15.80
CA HIS A 93 -5.72 9.17 -15.08
C HIS A 93 -5.76 9.68 -13.65
N LEU A 94 -6.97 9.91 -13.16
CA LEU A 94 -7.27 10.33 -11.80
C LEU A 94 -8.22 9.33 -11.16
N VAL A 95 -8.00 9.03 -9.88
CA VAL A 95 -8.97 8.32 -9.05
C VAL A 95 -9.19 9.15 -7.80
N GLN A 96 -10.45 9.48 -7.55
CA GLN A 96 -10.87 10.16 -6.33
C GLN A 96 -11.45 9.14 -5.37
N TYR A 97 -11.10 9.24 -4.08
CA TYR A 97 -11.53 8.32 -3.05
C TYR A 97 -11.59 8.99 -1.68
N HIS A 98 -12.41 8.47 -0.77
CA HIS A 98 -12.35 8.80 0.64
C HIS A 98 -11.14 8.13 1.27
N SER A 99 -10.30 8.89 1.98
CA SER A 99 -9.17 8.33 2.71
C SER A 99 -9.63 7.37 3.80
N LEU A 100 -8.80 6.40 4.15
CA LEU A 100 -9.05 5.60 5.34
C LEU A 100 -8.91 6.49 6.58
N PRO A 101 -9.81 6.38 7.57
CA PRO A 101 -9.63 7.05 8.84
C PRO A 101 -8.42 6.45 9.58
N GLY A 102 -7.70 7.29 10.33
CA GLY A 102 -6.54 6.85 11.10
C GLY A 102 -5.21 7.38 10.57
N LYS A 103 -4.12 6.79 11.05
CA LYS A 103 -2.76 7.20 10.73
C LYS A 103 -1.96 6.04 10.17
N SER A 104 -0.96 6.35 9.33
CA SER A 104 -0.03 5.32 8.88
C SER A 104 0.82 4.81 10.05
N ILE A 105 1.17 3.53 10.02
CA ILE A 105 2.06 2.93 11.03
C ILE A 105 3.38 3.73 11.12
N ARG A 106 3.93 4.21 9.99
CA ARG A 106 5.12 5.07 10.00
C ARG A 106 4.90 6.36 10.79
N GLU A 107 3.77 7.03 10.57
CA GLU A 107 3.42 8.26 11.30
C GLU A 107 3.28 7.99 12.80
N LEU A 108 2.62 6.89 13.18
CA LEU A 108 2.50 6.48 14.57
C LEU A 108 3.87 6.17 15.18
N LEU A 109 4.73 5.40 14.50
CA LEU A 109 6.07 5.10 14.99
C LEU A 109 6.92 6.35 15.24
N VAL A 110 6.70 7.43 14.47
CA VAL A 110 7.43 8.71 14.64
C VAL A 110 6.88 9.53 15.81
N HIS A 111 5.56 9.62 15.94
CA HIS A 111 4.92 10.60 16.83
C HIS A 111 4.23 9.98 18.03
N HIS A 112 3.79 8.73 17.94
CA HIS A 112 2.97 8.03 18.94
C HIS A 112 3.32 6.54 18.97
N PRO A 113 4.59 6.14 19.20
CA PRO A 113 4.99 4.73 19.15
C PRO A 113 4.23 3.85 20.15
N GLU A 114 3.80 4.41 21.25
CA GLU A 114 2.99 3.72 22.28
C GLU A 114 1.61 3.24 21.76
N GLN A 115 1.14 3.77 20.63
CA GLN A 115 -0.11 3.36 19.99
C GLN A 115 0.06 2.20 19.01
N VAL A 116 1.29 1.78 18.73
CA VAL A 116 1.58 0.70 17.79
C VAL A 116 1.69 -0.63 18.50
N ASP A 117 0.76 -1.53 18.21
CA ASP A 117 0.79 -2.93 18.68
C ASP A 117 1.52 -3.80 17.63
N ILE A 118 2.80 -4.08 17.87
CA ILE A 118 3.63 -4.86 16.94
C ILE A 118 3.13 -6.30 16.76
N PRO A 119 2.74 -7.06 17.81
CA PRO A 119 2.14 -8.38 17.64
C PRO A 119 0.91 -8.35 16.72
N SER A 120 -0.01 -7.42 16.96
CA SER A 120 -1.21 -7.26 16.12
C SER A 120 -0.89 -6.87 14.68
N LEU A 121 0.12 -6.00 14.49
CA LEU A 121 0.60 -5.62 13.15
C LEU A 121 1.23 -6.83 12.42
N ALA A 122 2.03 -7.64 13.11
CA ALA A 122 2.61 -8.86 12.56
C ALA A 122 1.51 -9.87 12.19
N GLN A 123 0.48 -10.01 13.03
CA GLN A 123 -0.70 -10.84 12.73
C GLN A 123 -1.41 -10.36 11.46
N TYR A 124 -1.60 -9.05 11.30
CA TYR A 124 -2.19 -8.50 10.09
C TYR A 124 -1.41 -8.86 8.82
N PHE A 125 -0.07 -8.81 8.86
CA PHE A 125 0.77 -9.25 7.73
C PHE A 125 0.65 -10.76 7.48
N TYR A 126 0.56 -11.54 8.55
CA TYR A 126 0.34 -12.98 8.44
C TYR A 126 -1.01 -13.28 7.77
N ASP A 127 -2.08 -12.61 8.19
CA ASP A 127 -3.43 -12.78 7.63
C ASP A 127 -3.51 -12.40 6.14
N LEU A 128 -2.81 -11.34 5.71
CA LEU A 128 -2.65 -11.03 4.30
C LEU A 128 -2.02 -12.19 3.53
N HIS A 129 -0.99 -12.81 4.10
CA HIS A 129 -0.31 -13.93 3.46
C HIS A 129 -1.17 -15.21 3.45
N GLU A 130 -1.95 -15.49 4.49
CA GLU A 130 -2.92 -16.59 4.51
C GLU A 130 -3.99 -16.42 3.40
N LYS A 131 -4.43 -15.20 3.15
CA LYS A 131 -5.36 -14.87 2.05
C LYS A 131 -4.70 -14.85 0.66
N GLY A 132 -3.43 -15.24 0.55
CA GLY A 132 -2.71 -15.22 -0.73
C GLY A 132 -2.36 -13.83 -1.24
N ILE A 133 -2.41 -12.79 -0.39
CA ILE A 133 -2.18 -11.41 -0.77
C ILE A 133 -0.70 -11.06 -0.63
N ILE A 134 -0.09 -10.60 -1.73
CA ILE A 134 1.29 -10.10 -1.76
C ILE A 134 1.26 -8.64 -2.20
N PHE A 135 1.54 -7.73 -1.30
CA PHE A 135 1.68 -6.32 -1.61
C PHE A 135 3.16 -5.96 -1.77
N ARG A 136 3.63 -5.83 -3.01
CA ARG A 136 5.05 -5.61 -3.34
C ARG A 136 5.64 -4.31 -2.78
N ALA A 137 4.82 -3.30 -2.60
CA ALA A 137 5.18 -2.00 -2.04
C ALA A 137 4.73 -1.86 -0.57
N ILE A 138 4.53 -2.97 0.15
CA ILE A 138 4.13 -2.92 1.55
C ILE A 138 5.28 -2.36 2.40
N HIS A 139 5.05 -1.19 2.97
CA HIS A 139 5.89 -0.56 3.98
C HIS A 139 4.98 0.12 5.00
N PHE A 140 5.50 0.50 6.14
CA PHE A 140 4.67 1.02 7.23
C PHE A 140 3.93 2.33 6.90
N GLY A 141 4.39 3.09 5.91
CA GLY A 141 3.67 4.24 5.37
C GLY A 141 2.42 3.89 4.53
N ASN A 142 2.28 2.62 4.07
CA ASN A 142 1.13 2.16 3.29
C ASN A 142 0.15 1.29 4.11
N VAL A 143 0.41 1.11 5.39
CA VAL A 143 -0.49 0.44 6.35
C VAL A 143 -1.08 1.50 7.27
N ILE A 144 -2.39 1.64 7.26
CA ILE A 144 -3.14 2.58 8.11
C ILE A 144 -3.70 1.82 9.30
N GLN A 145 -3.41 2.28 10.50
CA GLN A 145 -4.09 1.85 11.72
C GLN A 145 -5.38 2.66 11.86
N ILE A 146 -6.51 2.01 11.65
CA ILE A 146 -7.86 2.60 11.74
C ILE A 146 -8.28 2.74 13.21
N SER A 147 -7.98 1.72 13.99
CA SER A 147 -8.08 1.65 15.46
C SER A 147 -7.12 0.58 15.95
N THR A 148 -6.96 0.43 17.24
CA THR A 148 -6.11 -0.62 17.83
C THR A 148 -6.50 -2.00 17.26
N GLY A 149 -5.53 -2.70 16.68
CA GLY A 149 -5.71 -4.02 16.08
C GLY A 149 -6.47 -4.03 14.75
N LYS A 150 -6.88 -2.89 14.22
CA LYS A 150 -7.60 -2.80 12.95
C LYS A 150 -6.81 -1.99 11.93
N TYR A 151 -6.46 -2.63 10.83
CA TYR A 151 -5.59 -2.06 9.82
C TYR A 151 -6.26 -2.03 8.43
N GLY A 152 -5.73 -1.15 7.56
CA GLY A 152 -6.09 -1.08 6.16
C GLY A 152 -4.90 -0.73 5.29
N LEU A 153 -5.06 -0.84 3.98
CA LEU A 153 -4.01 -0.61 3.00
C LEU A 153 -4.31 0.60 2.12
N ILE A 154 -3.28 1.37 1.83
CA ILE A 154 -3.29 2.43 0.82
C ILE A 154 -2.21 2.16 -0.23
N ASP A 155 -2.26 2.85 -1.36
CA ASP A 155 -1.30 2.74 -2.48
C ASP A 155 -1.08 1.32 -3.03
N PHE A 156 -2.09 0.51 -3.04
CA PHE A 156 -2.09 -0.92 -3.37
C PHE A 156 -2.11 -1.23 -4.89
N THR A 157 -1.58 -0.36 -5.74
CA THR A 157 -1.49 -0.58 -7.20
C THR A 157 -0.71 -1.87 -7.54
N ASP A 158 0.29 -2.23 -6.74
CA ASP A 158 1.18 -3.38 -6.94
C ASP A 158 0.89 -4.55 -5.99
N VAL A 159 -0.40 -4.86 -5.80
CA VAL A 159 -0.86 -6.06 -5.10
C VAL A 159 -1.05 -7.21 -6.08
N SER A 160 -0.74 -8.42 -5.64
CA SER A 160 -0.98 -9.68 -6.35
C SER A 160 -1.78 -10.62 -5.45
N PHE A 161 -2.68 -11.38 -6.05
CA PHE A 161 -3.55 -12.34 -5.39
C PHE A 161 -3.22 -13.75 -5.88
N LEU A 162 -2.93 -14.66 -4.96
CA LEU A 162 -2.77 -16.08 -5.19
C LEU A 162 -4.08 -16.78 -4.78
N LYS A 163 -4.34 -17.95 -5.36
CA LYS A 163 -5.49 -18.81 -4.99
C LYS A 163 -5.24 -19.67 -3.74
N TYR A 164 -4.07 -19.52 -3.13
CA TYR A 164 -3.59 -20.29 -1.99
C TYR A 164 -2.72 -19.39 -1.09
N PRO A 165 -2.48 -19.78 0.15
CA PRO A 165 -1.60 -19.03 1.05
C PRO A 165 -0.24 -18.74 0.44
N VAL A 166 0.31 -17.59 0.73
CA VAL A 166 1.62 -17.18 0.19
C VAL A 166 2.71 -18.15 0.66
N PRO A 167 3.50 -18.76 -0.24
CA PRO A 167 4.60 -19.63 0.15
C PRO A 167 5.66 -18.91 1.00
N LEU A 168 6.30 -19.62 1.94
CA LEU A 168 7.26 -19.07 2.91
C LEU A 168 8.36 -18.23 2.27
N THR A 169 8.93 -18.67 1.14
CA THR A 169 9.97 -17.91 0.43
C THR A 169 9.46 -16.53 -0.08
N ARG A 170 8.19 -16.46 -0.48
CA ARG A 170 7.56 -15.19 -0.88
C ARG A 170 7.15 -14.35 0.32
N ARG A 171 6.73 -14.98 1.44
CA ARG A 171 6.48 -14.27 2.70
C ARG A 171 7.76 -13.60 3.18
N ALA A 172 8.88 -14.33 3.24
CA ALA A 172 10.18 -13.76 3.60
C ALA A 172 10.55 -12.55 2.72
N ALA A 173 10.36 -12.67 1.41
CA ALA A 173 10.62 -11.58 0.48
C ALA A 173 9.68 -10.37 0.70
N ASN A 174 8.44 -10.58 1.13
CA ASN A 174 7.47 -9.54 1.39
C ASN A 174 7.72 -8.85 2.73
N ILE A 175 7.99 -9.61 3.80
CA ILE A 175 8.38 -9.10 5.12
C ILE A 175 9.68 -8.28 5.07
N ALA A 176 10.62 -8.63 4.20
CA ALA A 176 11.82 -7.82 3.97
C ALA A 176 11.50 -6.40 3.46
N THR A 177 10.30 -6.15 2.91
CA THR A 177 9.97 -4.86 2.31
C THR A 177 9.89 -3.73 3.33
N PRO A 178 9.07 -3.77 4.41
CA PRO A 178 9.08 -2.72 5.42
C PRO A 178 10.44 -2.61 6.12
N LEU A 179 11.14 -3.73 6.36
CA LEU A 179 12.42 -3.76 7.07
C LEU A 179 13.61 -3.19 6.27
N ARG A 180 13.46 -2.85 5.00
CA ARG A 180 14.51 -2.17 4.21
C ARG A 180 14.36 -0.65 4.14
N TYR A 181 13.20 -0.09 4.51
CA TYR A 181 13.02 1.36 4.56
C TYR A 181 13.74 1.92 5.78
N ARG A 182 14.79 2.71 5.56
CA ARG A 182 15.63 3.26 6.64
C ARG A 182 14.83 4.04 7.68
N GLU A 183 13.83 4.78 7.22
CA GLU A 183 12.92 5.54 8.08
C GLU A 183 12.14 4.61 9.02
N ASP A 184 11.52 3.55 8.48
CA ASP A 184 10.73 2.58 9.26
C ASP A 184 11.61 1.83 10.27
N VAL A 185 12.80 1.38 9.85
CA VAL A 185 13.76 0.67 10.72
C VAL A 185 14.30 1.57 11.82
N LYS A 186 14.59 2.83 11.52
CA LYS A 186 15.04 3.80 12.51
C LYS A 186 13.98 3.98 13.60
N CYS A 187 12.73 4.26 13.19
CA CYS A 187 11.62 4.45 14.11
C CYS A 187 11.37 3.22 14.99
N LEU A 188 11.39 2.00 14.42
CA LEU A 188 11.25 0.76 15.18
C LEU A 188 12.33 0.60 16.25
N LYS A 189 13.59 0.88 15.91
CA LYS A 189 14.72 0.79 16.87
C LYS A 189 14.65 1.83 17.99
N GLU A 190 14.20 3.04 17.65
CA GLU A 190 14.09 4.15 18.60
C GLU A 190 12.85 4.06 19.51
N SER A 191 11.82 3.32 19.09
CA SER A 191 10.53 3.23 19.80
C SER A 191 10.51 2.27 20.98
N ASN A 192 11.58 1.49 21.19
CA ASN A 192 11.64 0.44 22.22
C ASN A 192 10.48 -0.58 22.18
N LEU A 193 9.90 -0.77 20.99
CA LEU A 193 8.82 -1.72 20.73
C LEU A 193 9.39 -3.13 20.49
N PRO A 194 8.57 -4.20 20.63
CA PRO A 194 8.93 -5.55 20.23
C PRO A 194 9.44 -5.62 18.78
N ASP A 195 10.33 -6.56 18.50
CA ASP A 195 10.82 -6.76 17.14
C ASP A 195 9.71 -7.30 16.22
N PHE A 196 9.44 -6.59 15.13
CA PHE A 196 8.38 -6.96 14.19
C PHE A 196 8.65 -8.30 13.50
N LEU A 197 9.92 -8.60 13.16
CA LEU A 197 10.26 -9.88 12.54
C LEU A 197 10.07 -11.02 13.53
N GLU A 198 10.50 -10.85 14.78
CA GLU A 198 10.33 -11.88 15.81
C GLU A 198 8.84 -12.15 16.09
N ALA A 199 8.02 -11.10 16.20
CA ALA A 199 6.58 -11.26 16.36
C ALA A 199 5.96 -12.04 15.17
N TYR A 200 6.41 -11.79 13.95
CA TYR A 200 5.95 -12.54 12.78
C TYR A 200 6.44 -14.01 12.81
N LEU A 201 7.67 -14.27 13.24
CA LEU A 201 8.22 -15.62 13.39
C LEU A 201 7.47 -16.44 14.46
N GLU A 202 7.12 -15.83 15.57
CA GLU A 202 6.28 -16.46 16.60
C GLU A 202 4.93 -16.94 16.04
N ILE A 203 4.30 -16.13 15.20
CA ILE A 203 3.06 -16.49 14.52
C ILE A 203 3.27 -17.66 13.56
N LEU A 204 4.37 -17.67 12.80
CA LEU A 204 4.71 -18.79 11.91
C LEU A 204 4.93 -20.08 12.69
N ARG A 205 5.73 -20.05 13.77
CA ARG A 205 5.98 -21.22 14.65
C ARG A 205 4.68 -21.80 15.19
N LYS A 206 3.75 -20.93 15.61
CA LYS A 206 2.44 -21.34 16.16
C LYS A 206 1.53 -21.98 15.12
N ASN A 207 1.49 -21.46 13.90
CA ASN A 207 0.46 -21.83 12.91
C ASN A 207 0.96 -22.80 11.83
N ILE A 208 2.24 -22.79 11.48
CA ILE A 208 2.83 -23.65 10.44
C ILE A 208 3.61 -24.81 11.08
N GLY A 209 4.06 -24.63 12.34
CA GLY A 209 4.88 -25.61 13.02
C GLY A 209 6.34 -25.58 12.55
N ASP A 210 6.90 -26.75 12.24
CA ASP A 210 8.31 -26.86 11.85
C ASP A 210 8.53 -26.34 10.42
N PHE A 211 9.44 -25.38 10.29
CA PHE A 211 9.90 -24.84 9.00
C PHE A 211 11.36 -24.38 9.12
N ASP A 212 12.06 -24.27 8.00
CA ASP A 212 13.46 -23.78 7.99
C ASP A 212 13.50 -22.26 8.25
N GLU A 213 13.49 -21.90 9.53
CA GLU A 213 13.55 -20.50 10.01
C GLU A 213 14.88 -19.84 9.61
N ASN A 214 15.97 -20.61 9.54
CA ASN A 214 17.28 -20.09 9.12
C ASN A 214 17.24 -19.67 7.64
N ALA A 215 16.64 -20.47 6.77
CA ALA A 215 16.46 -20.10 5.36
C ALA A 215 15.51 -18.91 5.22
N PHE A 216 14.45 -18.83 6.03
CA PHE A 216 13.51 -17.73 6.03
C PHE A 216 14.20 -16.40 6.39
N THR A 217 14.89 -16.36 7.53
CA THR A 217 15.60 -15.16 8.01
C THR A 217 16.77 -14.78 7.11
N ARG A 218 17.50 -15.74 6.57
CA ARG A 218 18.56 -15.52 5.57
C ARG A 218 17.98 -14.81 4.33
N THR A 219 16.86 -15.29 3.82
CA THR A 219 16.18 -14.66 2.66
C THR A 219 15.83 -13.19 2.95
N ILE A 220 15.35 -12.88 4.14
CA ILE A 220 15.05 -11.49 4.55
C ILE A 220 16.33 -10.65 4.56
N LYS A 221 17.39 -11.12 5.24
CA LYS A 221 18.67 -10.41 5.35
C LYS A 221 19.28 -10.12 3.97
N GLU A 222 19.28 -11.09 3.07
CA GLU A 222 19.77 -10.94 1.69
C GLU A 222 18.97 -9.91 0.89
N ARG A 223 17.65 -9.88 1.07
CA ARG A 223 16.76 -8.92 0.40
C ARG A 223 16.93 -7.50 0.90
N ILE A 224 17.18 -7.32 2.18
CA ILE A 224 17.50 -6.02 2.77
C ILE A 224 18.84 -5.54 2.21
N LYS A 225 19.89 -6.38 2.23
CA LYS A 225 21.24 -6.02 1.78
C LYS A 225 21.32 -5.66 0.28
N LYS A 226 20.59 -6.33 -0.60
CA LYS A 226 20.61 -6.09 -2.07
C LYS A 226 20.07 -4.72 -2.49
N ARG A 227 19.42 -3.98 -1.61
CA ARG A 227 18.77 -2.69 -1.93
C ARG A 227 19.11 -1.56 -0.96
N SER A 228 20.03 -1.79 -0.02
CA SER A 228 20.72 -0.78 0.78
C SER A 228 21.90 -0.20 0.00
#